data_c7d270fe59cfed628f8429a1e2bc301e
#
_entry.id   c7d270fe59cfed628f8429a1e2bc301e
#
_cell.length_a   1.000
_cell.length_b   1.000
_cell.length_c   1.000
_cell.angle_alpha   90.00
_cell.angle_beta   90.00
_cell.angle_gamma   90.00
#
_symmetry.space_group_name_H-M   'P 1'
#
loop_
_entity.id
_entity.type
_entity.pdbx_description
1 polymer ?
#
loop_
_entity_poly.entity_id
_entity_poly.type
_entity_poly.pdbx_seq_one_letter_code
_entity_poly.pdbx_strand_id
1 'polypeptide(L)'
;MNLKILYITLGILSTELLAAQNQTMEMSLEQVVKIARLESPDARTARHSFRSAYWNYKYYRANYLPSLSLSSDPNLNRAINKITMGDGSVKFVEQNLLNTDLTLNLSQNIPWTGGSLFLETSAQRMDLFSEHKYSWQTSPVMIGYRQSLFGYNSLKWDKRIEPVRYQEAKKSYVETLELVSANAINKFFALATAQSNYDIASFNYANADTLYRYAQGRYNIGTITENEMLQLELNRLTEETNRMNARIEMDNCMQELRSYLGIQEDRELRVRINSQVPDFSVNLDEALALAYENSPDIQAMKRRKLESESAVARARANAGLKADIYLRFGLTQTAEKLPDAYRNLLDQQYVSLSIALPILDWGRGKGQVRVARSNRDLVYTQVEQNRTDFELNVRKLVKQFNLQTQRVHIAARTDETAQRRNEVAPK
;
A
#
# COMPACT_ATOMS: atom_id res chain seq x y z
N MET A 1 31.88 -50.35 -16.27
CA MET A 1 31.91 -49.55 -15.04
C MET A 1 30.62 -49.79 -14.29
N ASN A 2 30.73 -50.37 -13.08
CA ASN A 2 29.75 -51.23 -12.45
C ASN A 2 28.47 -50.54 -12.00
N LEU A 3 27.32 -51.04 -12.47
CA LEU A 3 25.96 -50.65 -12.06
C LEU A 3 25.76 -50.71 -10.52
N LYS A 4 26.49 -51.55 -9.81
CA LYS A 4 26.47 -51.65 -8.33
C LYS A 4 27.02 -50.43 -7.59
N ILE A 5 27.97 -49.69 -8.18
CA ILE A 5 28.51 -48.44 -7.60
C ILE A 5 27.49 -47.31 -7.71
N LEU A 6 26.67 -47.29 -8.78
CA LEU A 6 25.65 -46.29 -8.99
C LEU A 6 24.50 -46.38 -7.99
N TYR A 7 24.12 -47.61 -7.58
CA TYR A 7 23.08 -47.83 -6.58
C TYR A 7 23.55 -47.51 -5.14
N ILE A 8 24.83 -47.67 -4.84
CA ILE A 8 25.39 -47.34 -3.51
C ILE A 8 25.52 -45.82 -3.36
N THR A 9 25.91 -45.09 -4.41
CA THR A 9 25.97 -43.61 -4.38
C THR A 9 24.58 -42.98 -4.36
N LEU A 10 23.59 -43.56 -5.03
CA LEU A 10 22.21 -43.09 -4.98
C LEU A 10 21.57 -43.34 -3.61
N GLY A 11 21.91 -44.50 -2.96
CA GLY A 11 21.43 -44.85 -1.60
C GLY A 11 22.02 -43.93 -0.51
N ILE A 12 23.28 -43.50 -0.64
CA ILE A 12 23.94 -42.61 0.31
C ILE A 12 23.40 -41.16 0.13
N LEU A 13 23.16 -40.71 -1.11
CA LEU A 13 22.52 -39.39 -1.36
C LEU A 13 21.09 -39.31 -0.84
N SER A 14 20.31 -40.41 -0.88
CA SER A 14 18.95 -40.45 -0.36
C SER A 14 18.89 -40.45 1.16
N THR A 15 19.87 -41.00 1.85
CA THR A 15 19.96 -40.99 3.32
C THR A 15 20.40 -39.64 3.88
N GLU A 16 21.25 -38.88 3.18
CA GLU A 16 21.59 -37.51 3.57
C GLU A 16 20.44 -36.53 3.33
N LEU A 17 19.61 -36.72 2.29
CA LEU A 17 18.42 -35.93 2.06
C LEU A 17 17.31 -36.21 3.12
N LEU A 18 17.17 -37.43 3.64
CA LEU A 18 16.23 -37.76 4.70
C LEU A 18 16.71 -37.29 6.08
N ALA A 19 18.04 -37.23 6.33
CA ALA A 19 18.58 -36.69 7.58
C ALA A 19 18.47 -35.15 7.65
N ALA A 20 18.41 -34.45 6.53
CA ALA A 20 18.20 -33.01 6.49
C ALA A 20 16.75 -32.57 6.82
N GLN A 21 15.78 -33.48 6.80
CA GLN A 21 14.36 -33.18 7.05
C GLN A 21 13.99 -33.04 8.53
N ASN A 22 14.83 -33.47 9.48
CA ASN A 22 14.55 -33.44 10.92
C ASN A 22 15.43 -32.45 11.70
N GLN A 23 16.09 -31.49 11.07
CA GLN A 23 16.83 -30.46 11.82
C GLN A 23 15.87 -29.41 12.37
N THR A 24 15.74 -29.35 13.71
CA THR A 24 15.08 -28.28 14.44
C THR A 24 15.73 -26.95 14.09
N MET A 25 14.96 -26.00 13.61
CA MET A 25 15.43 -24.67 13.25
C MET A 25 15.42 -23.77 14.48
N GLU A 26 16.56 -23.48 15.08
CA GLU A 26 16.65 -22.51 16.16
C GLU A 26 16.77 -21.09 15.62
N MET A 27 15.95 -20.19 16.15
CA MET A 27 15.95 -18.77 15.75
C MET A 27 16.12 -17.84 16.95
N SER A 28 17.01 -16.87 16.78
CA SER A 28 17.11 -15.72 17.69
C SER A 28 16.07 -14.64 17.33
N LEU A 29 15.78 -13.75 18.28
CA LEU A 29 14.91 -12.60 18.06
C LEU A 29 15.33 -11.75 16.87
N GLU A 30 16.64 -11.49 16.75
CA GLU A 30 17.21 -10.68 15.66
C GLU A 30 16.99 -11.34 14.28
N GLN A 31 17.16 -12.67 14.20
CA GLN A 31 16.91 -13.42 12.97
C GLN A 31 15.42 -13.37 12.58
N VAL A 32 14.51 -13.55 13.54
CA VAL A 32 13.06 -13.48 13.31
C VAL A 32 12.66 -12.09 12.81
N VAL A 33 13.13 -11.02 13.44
CA VAL A 33 12.87 -9.64 13.02
C VAL A 33 13.42 -9.38 11.63
N LYS A 34 14.65 -9.85 11.34
CA LYS A 34 15.28 -9.67 10.02
C LYS A 34 14.48 -10.37 8.92
N ILE A 35 14.07 -11.63 9.14
CA ILE A 35 13.27 -12.39 8.17
C ILE A 35 11.91 -11.71 7.99
N ALA A 36 11.23 -11.32 9.07
CA ALA A 36 9.94 -10.63 9.01
C ALA A 36 10.01 -9.37 8.14
N ARG A 37 11.02 -8.53 8.30
CA ARG A 37 11.21 -7.30 7.51
C ARG A 37 11.52 -7.55 6.04
N LEU A 38 12.15 -8.66 5.72
CA LEU A 38 12.55 -8.96 4.35
C LEU A 38 11.53 -9.82 3.59
N GLU A 39 10.93 -10.81 4.24
CA GLU A 39 10.25 -11.91 3.57
C GLU A 39 8.78 -12.07 3.96
N SER A 40 8.34 -11.51 5.09
CA SER A 40 6.95 -11.67 5.51
C SER A 40 5.96 -11.13 4.46
N PRO A 41 4.75 -11.71 4.37
CA PRO A 41 3.69 -11.21 3.50
C PRO A 41 3.37 -9.73 3.74
N ASP A 42 3.38 -9.30 5.00
CA ASP A 42 3.13 -7.90 5.38
C ASP A 42 4.23 -6.95 4.88
N ALA A 43 5.51 -7.35 4.99
CA ALA A 43 6.62 -6.56 4.47
C ALA A 43 6.60 -6.46 2.93
N ARG A 44 6.20 -7.56 2.25
CA ARG A 44 6.01 -7.56 0.79
C ARG A 44 4.87 -6.63 0.39
N THR A 45 3.76 -6.67 1.11
CA THR A 45 2.61 -5.77 0.89
C THR A 45 3.00 -4.30 1.09
N ALA A 46 3.71 -3.97 2.16
CA ALA A 46 4.24 -2.63 2.41
C ALA A 46 5.14 -2.15 1.26
N ARG A 47 6.02 -3.02 0.77
CA ARG A 47 6.92 -2.71 -0.36
C ARG A 47 6.15 -2.45 -1.66
N HIS A 48 5.12 -3.25 -1.95
CA HIS A 48 4.27 -3.05 -3.14
C HIS A 48 3.45 -1.77 -3.04
N SER A 49 2.89 -1.46 -1.87
CA SER A 49 2.17 -0.21 -1.62
C SER A 49 3.06 1.01 -1.81
N PHE A 50 4.28 0.98 -1.27
CA PHE A 50 5.25 2.06 -1.49
C PHE A 50 5.67 2.17 -2.95
N ARG A 51 5.87 1.05 -3.65
CA ARG A 51 6.19 1.05 -5.09
C ARG A 51 5.06 1.68 -5.91
N SER A 52 3.80 1.41 -5.57
CA SER A 52 2.64 2.05 -6.18
C SER A 52 2.66 3.57 -5.96
N ALA A 53 2.90 4.03 -4.73
CA ALA A 53 3.01 5.45 -4.41
C ALA A 53 4.19 6.14 -5.14
N TYR A 54 5.32 5.45 -5.28
CA TYR A 54 6.46 5.94 -6.05
C TYR A 54 6.10 6.15 -7.53
N TRP A 55 5.43 5.18 -8.15
CA TRP A 55 5.03 5.29 -9.56
C TRP A 55 3.95 6.34 -9.76
N ASN A 56 3.00 6.49 -8.81
CA ASN A 56 2.03 7.58 -8.82
C ASN A 56 2.71 8.96 -8.78
N TYR A 57 3.74 9.11 -7.93
CA TYR A 57 4.53 10.34 -7.88
C TYR A 57 5.32 10.57 -9.17
N LYS A 58 5.87 9.53 -9.79
CA LYS A 58 6.54 9.62 -11.11
C LYS A 58 5.56 10.00 -12.21
N TYR A 59 4.37 9.38 -12.22
CA TYR A 59 3.28 9.73 -13.14
C TYR A 59 2.86 11.20 -12.97
N TYR A 60 2.64 11.65 -11.75
CA TYR A 60 2.38 13.05 -11.46
C TYR A 60 3.47 13.97 -12.06
N ARG A 61 4.74 13.67 -11.82
CA ARG A 61 5.85 14.46 -12.37
C ARG A 61 5.88 14.46 -13.90
N ALA A 62 5.51 13.37 -14.53
CA ALA A 62 5.46 13.26 -15.99
C ALA A 62 4.41 14.20 -16.60
N ASN A 63 3.33 14.56 -15.88
CA ASN A 63 2.32 15.51 -16.35
C ASN A 63 2.86 16.92 -16.57
N TYR A 64 4.06 17.23 -16.07
CA TYR A 64 4.75 18.51 -16.28
C TYR A 64 5.80 18.48 -17.40
N LEU A 65 5.96 17.34 -18.05
CA LEU A 65 6.87 17.14 -19.17
C LEU A 65 6.09 17.14 -20.49
N PRO A 66 6.73 17.46 -21.61
CA PRO A 66 6.11 17.33 -22.91
C PRO A 66 5.72 15.88 -23.19
N SER A 67 4.52 15.67 -23.72
CA SER A 67 4.05 14.37 -24.18
C SER A 67 3.89 14.35 -25.69
N LEU A 68 4.44 13.32 -26.34
CA LEU A 68 4.29 13.08 -27.79
C LEU A 68 3.35 11.91 -27.98
N SER A 69 2.28 12.12 -28.76
CA SER A 69 1.28 11.08 -29.06
C SER A 69 1.00 11.03 -30.54
N LEU A 70 0.82 9.83 -31.06
CA LEU A 70 0.34 9.56 -32.42
C LEU A 70 -1.07 8.99 -32.31
N SER A 71 -2.01 9.57 -33.01
CA SER A 71 -3.41 9.12 -33.06
C SER A 71 -3.88 9.00 -34.50
N SER A 72 -4.84 8.09 -34.70
CA SER A 72 -5.57 7.89 -35.95
C SER A 72 -7.01 7.56 -35.58
N ASP A 73 -7.98 8.19 -36.28
CA ASP A 73 -9.41 7.99 -36.05
C ASP A 73 -10.12 7.74 -37.41
N PRO A 74 -10.00 6.52 -37.98
CA PRO A 74 -10.67 6.16 -39.19
C PRO A 74 -12.20 6.21 -39.00
N ASN A 75 -12.88 7.01 -39.83
CA ASN A 75 -14.32 7.19 -39.75
C ASN A 75 -15.00 6.89 -41.11
N LEU A 76 -15.80 5.83 -41.13
CA LEU A 76 -16.65 5.49 -42.30
C LEU A 76 -18.05 6.09 -42.07
N ASN A 77 -18.43 7.01 -42.93
CA ASN A 77 -19.74 7.66 -42.87
C ASN A 77 -20.53 7.35 -44.16
N ARG A 78 -21.66 6.63 -44.03
CA ARG A 78 -22.64 6.44 -45.09
C ARG A 78 -23.98 7.01 -44.64
N ALA A 79 -24.36 8.14 -45.20
CA ALA A 79 -25.58 8.85 -44.82
C ALA A 79 -26.19 9.62 -46.01
N ILE A 80 -27.45 9.93 -45.90
CA ILE A 80 -28.12 10.89 -46.79
C ILE A 80 -28.12 12.23 -46.09
N ASN A 81 -27.34 13.18 -46.60
CA ASN A 81 -27.21 14.53 -46.04
C ASN A 81 -28.08 15.52 -46.81
N LYS A 82 -28.72 16.42 -46.07
CA LYS A 82 -29.44 17.55 -46.59
C LYS A 82 -28.48 18.70 -46.81
N ILE A 83 -28.28 19.12 -48.05
CA ILE A 83 -27.43 20.26 -48.40
C ILE A 83 -28.33 21.38 -48.91
N THR A 84 -28.17 22.59 -48.39
CA THR A 84 -28.80 23.80 -48.89
C THR A 84 -27.88 24.41 -49.94
N MET A 85 -28.36 24.57 -51.14
CA MET A 85 -27.61 25.18 -52.23
C MET A 85 -27.60 26.69 -52.11
N GLY A 86 -26.72 27.37 -52.86
CA GLY A 86 -26.58 28.83 -52.80
C GLY A 86 -27.81 29.62 -53.28
N ASP A 87 -28.73 28.96 -54.01
CA ASP A 87 -30.03 29.49 -54.43
C ASP A 87 -31.16 29.26 -53.42
N GLY A 88 -30.84 28.71 -52.24
CA GLY A 88 -31.80 28.37 -51.20
C GLY A 88 -32.53 27.05 -51.39
N SER A 89 -32.33 26.33 -52.52
CA SER A 89 -32.90 25.02 -52.75
C SER A 89 -32.24 23.95 -51.85
N VAL A 90 -33.00 22.89 -51.55
CA VAL A 90 -32.54 21.80 -50.68
C VAL A 90 -32.34 20.57 -51.54
N LYS A 91 -31.16 19.98 -51.50
CA LYS A 91 -30.83 18.71 -52.17
C LYS A 91 -30.45 17.65 -51.11
N PHE A 92 -30.98 16.44 -51.29
CA PHE A 92 -30.54 15.28 -50.52
C PHE A 92 -29.43 14.58 -51.31
N VAL A 93 -28.26 14.43 -50.70
CA VAL A 93 -27.08 13.82 -51.33
C VAL A 93 -26.65 12.62 -50.48
N GLU A 94 -26.53 11.46 -51.14
CA GLU A 94 -25.93 10.31 -50.50
C GLU A 94 -24.43 10.56 -50.34
N GLN A 95 -23.96 10.51 -49.12
CA GLN A 95 -22.55 10.62 -48.75
C GLN A 95 -22.07 9.25 -48.33
N ASN A 96 -21.06 8.72 -48.99
CA ASN A 96 -20.39 7.48 -48.62
C ASN A 96 -18.89 7.77 -48.66
N LEU A 97 -18.33 8.06 -47.49
CA LEU A 97 -16.93 8.47 -47.36
C LEU A 97 -16.23 7.77 -46.23
N LEU A 98 -14.93 7.51 -46.41
CA LEU A 98 -14.00 7.09 -45.38
C LEU A 98 -13.00 8.23 -45.14
N ASN A 99 -12.95 8.75 -43.93
CA ASN A 99 -11.90 9.62 -43.48
C ASN A 99 -10.88 8.79 -42.68
N THR A 100 -9.62 8.88 -43.04
CA THR A 100 -8.51 8.31 -42.26
C THR A 100 -7.52 9.41 -41.98
N ASP A 101 -7.34 9.73 -40.70
CA ASP A 101 -6.38 10.74 -40.28
C ASP A 101 -5.22 10.10 -39.51
N LEU A 102 -4.09 10.76 -39.59
CA LEU A 102 -2.90 10.46 -38.78
C LEU A 102 -2.40 11.77 -38.19
N THR A 103 -2.39 11.88 -36.88
CA THR A 103 -2.04 13.10 -36.17
C THR A 103 -0.94 12.83 -35.15
N LEU A 104 0.18 13.52 -35.28
CA LEU A 104 1.27 13.54 -34.31
C LEU A 104 1.15 14.82 -33.48
N ASN A 105 1.00 14.69 -32.17
CA ASN A 105 0.77 15.82 -31.25
C ASN A 105 1.81 15.81 -30.14
N LEU A 106 2.54 16.92 -30.02
CA LEU A 106 3.41 17.25 -28.90
C LEU A 106 2.70 18.27 -28.00
N SER A 107 2.33 17.87 -26.77
CA SER A 107 1.63 18.76 -25.84
C SER A 107 2.42 19.00 -24.55
N GLN A 108 2.37 20.23 -24.05
CA GLN A 108 3.02 20.68 -22.83
C GLN A 108 2.03 21.40 -21.94
N ASN A 109 1.82 20.87 -20.73
CA ASN A 109 1.02 21.54 -19.70
C ASN A 109 1.78 22.69 -19.06
N ILE A 110 1.08 23.78 -18.75
CA ILE A 110 1.64 24.98 -18.11
C ILE A 110 1.10 25.07 -16.68
N PRO A 111 1.90 24.72 -15.66
CA PRO A 111 1.42 24.58 -14.27
C PRO A 111 0.88 25.86 -13.65
N TRP A 112 1.46 27.02 -13.99
CA TRP A 112 1.10 28.31 -13.40
C TRP A 112 -0.25 28.83 -13.89
N THR A 113 -0.58 28.64 -15.18
CA THR A 113 -1.86 29.05 -15.76
C THR A 113 -2.93 27.96 -15.73
N GLY A 114 -2.50 26.69 -15.75
CA GLY A 114 -3.40 25.53 -15.92
C GLY A 114 -3.80 25.29 -17.37
N GLY A 115 -3.16 25.99 -18.33
CA GLY A 115 -3.35 25.80 -19.77
C GLY A 115 -2.40 24.76 -20.34
N SER A 116 -2.52 24.55 -21.67
CA SER A 116 -1.62 23.69 -22.45
C SER A 116 -1.23 24.30 -23.77
N LEU A 117 0.06 24.18 -24.11
CA LEU A 117 0.60 24.47 -25.42
C LEU A 117 0.71 23.15 -26.20
N PHE A 118 0.41 23.16 -27.49
CA PHE A 118 0.58 21.97 -28.32
C PHE A 118 1.15 22.34 -29.70
N LEU A 119 1.92 21.40 -30.25
CA LEU A 119 2.43 21.41 -31.61
C LEU A 119 1.91 20.13 -32.27
N GLU A 120 1.25 20.28 -33.41
CA GLU A 120 0.58 19.19 -34.10
C GLU A 120 1.00 19.16 -35.58
N THR A 121 1.18 17.95 -36.11
CA THR A 121 1.23 17.71 -37.55
C THR A 121 0.25 16.62 -37.91
N SER A 122 -0.51 16.80 -38.97
CA SER A 122 -1.52 15.84 -39.38
C SER A 122 -1.59 15.65 -40.89
N ALA A 123 -1.97 14.46 -41.28
CA ALA A 123 -2.33 14.09 -42.66
C ALA A 123 -3.64 13.31 -42.62
N GLN A 124 -4.62 13.73 -43.40
CA GLN A 124 -5.91 13.12 -43.50
C GLN A 124 -6.14 12.68 -44.98
N ARG A 125 -6.61 11.47 -45.17
CA ARG A 125 -7.11 10.98 -46.44
C ARG A 125 -8.61 10.83 -46.36
N MET A 126 -9.30 11.40 -47.36
CA MET A 126 -10.74 11.27 -47.56
C MET A 126 -11.00 10.47 -48.86
N ASP A 127 -11.60 9.32 -48.72
CA ASP A 127 -12.07 8.50 -49.85
C ASP A 127 -13.58 8.69 -50.00
N LEU A 128 -14.00 9.29 -51.12
CA LEU A 128 -15.40 9.51 -51.47
C LEU A 128 -15.86 8.39 -52.44
N PHE A 129 -16.46 7.35 -51.88
CA PHE A 129 -16.83 6.15 -52.61
C PHE A 129 -17.94 6.41 -53.63
N SER A 130 -18.85 7.36 -53.39
CA SER A 130 -19.91 7.74 -54.32
C SER A 130 -19.39 8.34 -55.65
N GLU A 131 -18.21 8.95 -55.64
CA GLU A 131 -17.60 9.60 -56.80
C GLU A 131 -16.33 8.90 -57.30
N HIS A 132 -15.90 7.82 -56.62
CA HIS A 132 -14.62 7.13 -56.85
C HIS A 132 -13.41 8.07 -56.79
N LYS A 133 -13.44 9.08 -55.92
CA LYS A 133 -12.40 10.06 -55.72
C LYS A 133 -11.79 9.96 -54.33
N TYR A 134 -10.54 10.37 -54.23
CA TYR A 134 -9.88 10.56 -52.93
C TYR A 134 -9.16 11.91 -52.92
N SER A 135 -8.97 12.46 -51.74
CA SER A 135 -8.20 13.68 -51.51
C SER A 135 -7.40 13.58 -50.23
N TRP A 136 -6.32 14.32 -50.22
CA TRP A 136 -5.48 14.45 -49.03
C TRP A 136 -5.58 15.86 -48.48
N GLN A 137 -5.70 15.97 -47.18
CA GLN A 137 -5.52 17.22 -46.44
C GLN A 137 -4.34 17.06 -45.52
N THR A 138 -3.41 18.02 -45.52
CA THR A 138 -2.27 18.01 -44.63
C THR A 138 -2.25 19.28 -43.82
N SER A 139 -1.78 19.15 -42.59
CA SER A 139 -1.42 20.29 -41.73
C SER A 139 0.01 20.03 -41.21
N PRO A 140 1.04 20.46 -41.98
CA PRO A 140 2.43 20.13 -41.66
C PRO A 140 2.89 20.68 -40.32
N VAL A 141 2.41 21.86 -39.95
CA VAL A 141 2.74 22.52 -38.66
C VAL A 141 1.52 23.27 -38.17
N MET A 142 1.11 22.94 -36.96
CA MET A 142 0.07 23.61 -36.21
C MET A 142 0.55 23.87 -34.80
N ILE A 143 0.52 25.10 -34.33
CA ILE A 143 0.80 25.50 -32.95
C ILE A 143 -0.51 25.98 -32.34
N GLY A 144 -0.83 25.45 -31.15
CA GLY A 144 -2.03 25.88 -30.45
C GLY A 144 -1.84 26.06 -28.96
N TYR A 145 -2.73 26.84 -28.40
CA TYR A 145 -2.79 27.14 -26.97
C TYR A 145 -4.23 27.00 -26.47
N ARG A 146 -4.38 26.30 -25.35
CA ARG A 146 -5.67 26.13 -24.69
C ARG A 146 -5.55 26.63 -23.27
N GLN A 147 -6.47 27.50 -22.83
CA GLN A 147 -6.46 28.08 -21.50
C GLN A 147 -7.86 28.30 -20.97
N SER A 148 -8.16 27.75 -19.80
CA SER A 148 -9.32 28.17 -19.02
C SER A 148 -8.94 29.35 -18.15
N LEU A 149 -9.62 30.50 -18.31
CA LEU A 149 -9.27 31.75 -17.63
C LEU A 149 -9.68 31.77 -16.17
N PHE A 150 -10.87 31.24 -15.86
CA PHE A 150 -11.46 31.23 -14.52
C PHE A 150 -11.65 29.82 -13.98
N GLY A 151 -11.07 28.84 -14.67
CA GLY A 151 -11.17 27.43 -14.30
C GLY A 151 -10.33 27.08 -13.07
N TYR A 152 -10.63 25.91 -12.53
CA TYR A 152 -9.81 25.32 -11.49
C TYR A 152 -8.50 24.80 -12.08
N ASN A 153 -7.36 25.30 -11.59
CA ASN A 153 -6.04 24.84 -11.99
C ASN A 153 -5.61 23.63 -11.15
N SER A 154 -5.85 22.42 -11.66
CA SER A 154 -5.47 21.16 -10.99
C SER A 154 -3.96 21.04 -10.83
N LEU A 155 -3.17 21.41 -11.86
CA LEU A 155 -1.71 21.30 -11.84
C LEU A 155 -1.07 22.11 -10.70
N LYS A 156 -1.62 23.30 -10.41
CA LYS A 156 -1.18 24.12 -9.27
C LYS A 156 -1.42 23.43 -7.93
N TRP A 157 -2.56 22.77 -7.77
CA TRP A 157 -2.90 22.07 -6.54
C TRP A 157 -2.13 20.75 -6.41
N ASP A 158 -1.99 20.01 -7.50
CA ASP A 158 -1.21 18.78 -7.53
C ASP A 158 0.26 19.04 -7.17
N LYS A 159 0.83 20.18 -7.61
CA LYS A 159 2.17 20.61 -7.21
C LYS A 159 2.33 20.80 -5.71
N ARG A 160 1.25 21.14 -4.99
CA ARG A 160 1.26 21.31 -3.53
C ARG A 160 0.94 19.99 -2.78
N ILE A 161 0.07 19.17 -3.34
CA ILE A 161 -0.48 17.97 -2.69
C ILE A 161 0.42 16.74 -2.90
N GLU A 162 0.84 16.47 -4.14
CA GLU A 162 1.52 15.23 -4.49
C GLU A 162 2.88 15.03 -3.80
N PRO A 163 3.73 16.06 -3.61
CA PRO A 163 4.94 15.91 -2.81
C PRO A 163 4.66 15.53 -1.35
N VAL A 164 3.58 16.07 -0.75
CA VAL A 164 3.19 15.74 0.62
C VAL A 164 2.69 14.29 0.70
N ARG A 165 1.87 13.86 -0.27
CA ARG A 165 1.38 12.48 -0.40
C ARG A 165 2.54 11.49 -0.55
N TYR A 166 3.56 11.83 -1.32
CA TYR A 166 4.73 10.98 -1.48
C TYR A 166 5.58 10.89 -0.19
N GLN A 167 5.71 12.01 0.55
CA GLN A 167 6.38 11.99 1.86
C GLN A 167 5.59 11.18 2.90
N GLU A 168 4.26 11.29 2.89
CA GLU A 168 3.36 10.44 3.70
C GLU A 168 3.60 8.96 3.39
N ALA A 169 3.61 8.57 2.12
CA ALA A 169 3.84 7.20 1.69
C ALA A 169 5.24 6.66 2.10
N LYS A 170 6.28 7.49 2.05
CA LYS A 170 7.61 7.11 2.53
C LYS A 170 7.63 6.80 4.03
N LYS A 171 7.02 7.68 4.81
CA LYS A 171 6.96 7.52 6.27
C LYS A 171 6.07 6.34 6.66
N SER A 172 4.93 6.16 5.96
CA SER A 172 4.04 5.02 6.18
C SER A 172 4.72 3.69 5.85
N TYR A 173 5.59 3.64 4.84
CA TYR A 173 6.38 2.44 4.56
C TYR A 173 7.32 2.08 5.71
N VAL A 174 8.03 3.07 6.26
CA VAL A 174 8.93 2.86 7.42
C VAL A 174 8.12 2.42 8.63
N GLU A 175 7.03 3.11 8.96
CA GLU A 175 6.13 2.75 10.06
C GLU A 175 5.60 1.31 9.93
N THR A 176 5.15 0.94 8.73
CA THR A 176 4.65 -0.43 8.48
C THR A 176 5.75 -1.48 8.71
N LEU A 177 7.00 -1.20 8.33
CA LEU A 177 8.11 -2.12 8.61
C LEU A 177 8.41 -2.23 10.12
N GLU A 178 8.26 -1.15 10.89
CA GLU A 178 8.40 -1.20 12.35
C GLU A 178 7.24 -1.98 12.99
N LEU A 179 6.01 -1.82 12.49
CA LEU A 179 4.86 -2.63 12.91
C LEU A 179 5.05 -4.12 12.60
N VAL A 180 5.61 -4.43 11.42
CA VAL A 180 5.99 -5.81 11.07
C VAL A 180 7.00 -6.36 12.08
N SER A 181 8.00 -5.57 12.46
CA SER A 181 8.97 -5.95 13.48
C SER A 181 8.32 -6.21 14.84
N ALA A 182 7.44 -5.30 15.28
CA ALA A 182 6.72 -5.42 16.55
C ALA A 182 5.83 -6.67 16.60
N ASN A 183 5.10 -6.96 15.50
CA ASN A 183 4.27 -8.15 15.40
C ASN A 183 5.13 -9.45 15.41
N ALA A 184 6.26 -9.45 14.73
CA ALA A 184 7.21 -10.57 14.76
C ALA A 184 7.74 -10.82 16.17
N ILE A 185 8.09 -9.76 16.91
CA ILE A 185 8.53 -9.82 18.30
C ILE A 185 7.43 -10.42 19.19
N ASN A 186 6.18 -9.97 19.03
CA ASN A 186 5.06 -10.51 19.81
C ASN A 186 4.86 -11.99 19.56
N LYS A 187 4.91 -12.44 18.30
CA LYS A 187 4.77 -13.88 17.97
C LYS A 187 5.98 -14.71 18.43
N PHE A 188 7.18 -14.14 18.37
CA PHE A 188 8.38 -14.76 18.93
C PHE A 188 8.24 -15.04 20.44
N PHE A 189 7.82 -14.04 21.22
CA PHE A 189 7.64 -14.22 22.67
C PHE A 189 6.44 -15.09 23.03
N ALA A 190 5.38 -15.08 22.21
CA ALA A 190 4.26 -16.03 22.37
C ALA A 190 4.76 -17.47 22.27
N LEU A 191 5.53 -17.80 21.22
CA LEU A 191 6.12 -19.12 21.06
C LEU A 191 7.10 -19.45 22.18
N ALA A 192 7.97 -18.51 22.59
CA ALA A 192 8.92 -18.71 23.66
C ALA A 192 8.23 -19.03 25.01
N THR A 193 7.14 -18.34 25.30
CA THR A 193 6.31 -18.58 26.48
C THR A 193 5.63 -19.95 26.41
N ALA A 194 5.08 -20.32 25.25
CA ALA A 194 4.44 -21.62 25.03
C ALA A 194 5.45 -22.78 25.15
N GLN A 195 6.69 -22.61 24.65
CA GLN A 195 7.78 -23.58 24.85
C GLN A 195 8.10 -23.79 26.33
N SER A 196 8.28 -22.68 27.08
CA SER A 196 8.53 -22.77 28.52
C SER A 196 7.39 -23.44 29.28
N ASN A 197 6.14 -23.14 28.94
CA ASN A 197 4.97 -23.77 29.55
C ASN A 197 4.92 -25.27 29.25
N TYR A 198 5.26 -25.70 28.03
CA TYR A 198 5.33 -27.11 27.67
C TYR A 198 6.45 -27.84 28.43
N ASP A 199 7.61 -27.21 28.59
CA ASP A 199 8.72 -27.80 29.37
C ASP A 199 8.33 -27.96 30.85
N ILE A 200 7.67 -26.96 31.46
CA ILE A 200 7.15 -27.01 32.83
C ILE A 200 6.10 -28.12 32.97
N ALA A 201 5.11 -28.20 32.08
CA ALA A 201 4.07 -29.21 32.09
C ALA A 201 4.65 -30.63 31.90
N SER A 202 5.69 -30.75 31.06
CA SER A 202 6.40 -32.01 30.85
C SER A 202 7.15 -32.46 32.11
N PHE A 203 7.78 -31.55 32.82
CA PHE A 203 8.44 -31.80 34.09
C PHE A 203 7.45 -32.17 35.17
N ASN A 204 6.31 -31.47 35.30
CA ASN A 204 5.26 -31.79 36.25
C ASN A 204 4.65 -33.19 36.02
N TYR A 205 4.40 -33.52 34.75
CA TYR A 205 3.92 -34.88 34.40
C TYR A 205 4.94 -35.96 34.76
N ALA A 206 6.23 -35.76 34.49
CA ALA A 206 7.27 -36.72 34.84
C ALA A 206 7.37 -36.94 36.36
N ASN A 207 7.21 -35.90 37.15
CA ASN A 207 7.15 -35.96 38.61
C ASN A 207 5.90 -36.71 39.08
N ALA A 208 4.72 -36.37 38.56
CA ALA A 208 3.45 -37.03 38.91
C ALA A 208 3.45 -38.53 38.54
N ASP A 209 4.00 -38.89 37.38
CA ASP A 209 4.16 -40.27 36.95
C ASP A 209 5.11 -41.06 37.89
N THR A 210 6.21 -40.44 38.28
CA THR A 210 7.15 -41.01 39.25
C THR A 210 6.48 -41.26 40.60
N LEU A 211 5.74 -40.27 41.13
CA LEU A 211 5.02 -40.39 42.42
C LEU A 211 3.95 -41.47 42.34
N TYR A 212 3.20 -41.56 41.23
CA TYR A 212 2.19 -42.61 41.03
C TYR A 212 2.84 -44.00 41.00
N ARG A 213 3.96 -44.20 40.32
CA ARG A 213 4.68 -45.49 40.30
C ARG A 213 5.19 -45.89 41.70
N TYR A 214 5.69 -44.95 42.49
CA TYR A 214 6.05 -45.23 43.87
C TYR A 214 4.83 -45.59 44.72
N ALA A 215 3.70 -44.90 44.56
CA ALA A 215 2.46 -45.20 45.27
C ALA A 215 1.95 -46.61 44.91
N GLN A 216 1.99 -47.00 43.62
CA GLN A 216 1.61 -48.31 43.17
C GLN A 216 2.45 -49.41 43.81
N GLY A 217 3.79 -49.20 43.93
CA GLY A 217 4.68 -50.13 44.65
C GLY A 217 4.32 -50.25 46.15
N ARG A 218 4.04 -49.10 46.82
CA ARG A 218 3.67 -49.04 48.24
C ARG A 218 2.29 -49.66 48.52
N TYR A 219 1.33 -49.52 47.61
CA TYR A 219 0.02 -50.16 47.68
C TYR A 219 0.17 -51.68 47.58
N ASN A 220 0.97 -52.18 46.67
CA ASN A 220 1.19 -53.59 46.45
C ASN A 220 1.79 -54.30 47.72
N ILE A 221 2.53 -53.56 48.51
CA ILE A 221 3.07 -54.10 49.82
C ILE A 221 2.22 -53.69 51.03
N GLY A 222 1.04 -53.07 50.81
CA GLY A 222 0.07 -52.75 51.84
C GLY A 222 0.42 -51.58 52.76
N THR A 223 1.30 -50.63 52.31
CA THR A 223 1.77 -49.46 53.12
C THR A 223 0.99 -48.17 52.87
N ILE A 224 0.13 -48.11 51.85
CA ILE A 224 -0.81 -47.02 51.61
C ILE A 224 -2.18 -47.59 51.23
N THR A 225 -3.21 -46.73 51.31
CA THR A 225 -4.59 -47.08 50.96
C THR A 225 -4.81 -46.96 49.45
N GLU A 226 -5.82 -47.69 48.93
CA GLU A 226 -6.24 -47.59 47.53
C GLU A 226 -6.65 -46.15 47.16
N ASN A 227 -7.31 -45.45 48.08
CA ASN A 227 -7.75 -44.08 47.88
C ASN A 227 -6.55 -43.11 47.66
N GLU A 228 -5.47 -43.28 48.44
CA GLU A 228 -4.25 -42.48 48.25
C GLU A 228 -3.57 -42.78 46.90
N MET A 229 -3.54 -44.04 46.46
CA MET A 229 -3.01 -44.41 45.16
C MET A 229 -3.85 -43.82 44.02
N LEU A 230 -5.20 -43.94 44.08
CA LEU A 230 -6.11 -43.35 43.08
C LEU A 230 -6.03 -41.82 43.01
N GLN A 231 -5.79 -41.16 44.14
CA GLN A 231 -5.58 -39.70 44.14
C GLN A 231 -4.32 -39.30 43.37
N LEU A 232 -3.23 -40.06 43.49
CA LEU A 232 -2.00 -39.84 42.73
C LEU A 232 -2.18 -40.20 41.26
N GLU A 233 -3.02 -41.19 40.94
CA GLU A 233 -3.39 -41.49 39.55
C GLU A 233 -4.17 -40.33 38.92
N LEU A 234 -5.16 -39.75 39.59
CA LEU A 234 -5.90 -38.58 39.13
C LEU A 234 -4.98 -37.40 38.91
N ASN A 235 -4.02 -37.17 39.81
CA ASN A 235 -3.01 -36.13 39.65
C ASN A 235 -2.17 -36.37 38.38
N ARG A 236 -1.68 -37.61 38.14
CA ARG A 236 -0.92 -37.98 36.96
C ARG A 236 -1.74 -37.72 35.67
N LEU A 237 -3.02 -38.14 35.63
CA LEU A 237 -3.91 -37.92 34.48
C LEU A 237 -4.18 -36.44 34.23
N THR A 238 -4.29 -35.66 35.30
CA THR A 238 -4.43 -34.20 35.20
C THR A 238 -3.20 -33.59 34.59
N GLU A 239 -2.00 -33.93 35.06
CA GLU A 239 -0.75 -33.40 34.51
C GLU A 239 -0.48 -33.91 33.09
N GLU A 240 -0.91 -35.10 32.73
CA GLU A 240 -0.89 -35.62 31.37
C GLU A 240 -1.74 -34.76 30.43
N THR A 241 -2.94 -34.38 30.86
CA THR A 241 -3.85 -33.48 30.14
C THR A 241 -3.24 -32.10 29.99
N ASN A 242 -2.64 -31.53 31.07
CA ASN A 242 -1.97 -30.27 31.06
C ASN A 242 -0.79 -30.22 30.04
N ARG A 243 0.01 -31.30 30.01
CA ARG A 243 1.10 -31.43 29.03
C ARG A 243 0.59 -31.50 27.59
N MET A 244 -0.50 -32.25 27.34
CA MET A 244 -1.11 -32.29 25.99
C MET A 244 -1.62 -30.94 25.55
N ASN A 245 -2.32 -30.21 26.43
CA ASN A 245 -2.79 -28.85 26.14
C ASN A 245 -1.63 -27.86 25.86
N ALA A 246 -0.57 -27.91 26.67
CA ALA A 246 0.60 -27.10 26.49
C ALA A 246 1.34 -27.40 25.14
N ARG A 247 1.34 -28.68 24.72
CA ARG A 247 1.87 -29.10 23.42
C ARG A 247 1.08 -28.49 22.27
N ILE A 248 -0.25 -28.56 22.32
CA ILE A 248 -1.14 -28.01 21.30
C ILE A 248 -0.90 -26.47 21.19
N GLU A 249 -0.81 -25.78 22.32
CA GLU A 249 -0.57 -24.33 22.33
C GLU A 249 0.79 -23.97 21.74
N MET A 250 1.84 -24.73 22.08
CA MET A 250 3.17 -24.55 21.49
C MET A 250 3.15 -24.78 19.98
N ASP A 251 2.48 -25.82 19.50
CA ASP A 251 2.36 -26.11 18.07
C ASP A 251 1.57 -25.02 17.35
N ASN A 252 0.51 -24.46 17.94
CA ASN A 252 -0.26 -23.34 17.41
C ASN A 252 0.60 -22.09 17.29
N CYS A 253 1.30 -21.67 18.35
CA CYS A 253 2.19 -20.50 18.33
C CYS A 253 3.33 -20.68 17.31
N MET A 254 3.85 -21.89 17.15
CA MET A 254 4.87 -22.20 16.15
C MET A 254 4.32 -22.01 14.72
N GLN A 255 3.11 -22.52 14.45
CA GLN A 255 2.46 -22.35 13.14
C GLN A 255 2.15 -20.88 12.85
N GLU A 256 1.69 -20.12 13.85
CA GLU A 256 1.46 -18.69 13.69
C GLU A 256 2.73 -17.90 13.35
N LEU A 257 3.85 -18.20 14.05
CA LEU A 257 5.12 -17.54 13.74
C LEU A 257 5.63 -17.92 12.34
N ARG A 258 5.56 -19.20 11.97
CA ARG A 258 5.94 -19.68 10.62
C ARG A 258 5.13 -19.00 9.53
N SER A 259 3.81 -19.00 9.67
CA SER A 259 2.90 -18.33 8.73
C SER A 259 3.22 -16.84 8.59
N TYR A 260 3.46 -16.18 9.73
CA TYR A 260 3.80 -14.75 9.74
C TYR A 260 5.13 -14.45 9.04
N LEU A 261 6.12 -15.30 9.21
CA LEU A 261 7.42 -15.18 8.53
C LEU A 261 7.37 -15.57 7.05
N GLY A 262 6.29 -16.24 6.61
CA GLY A 262 6.17 -16.77 5.25
C GLY A 262 7.01 -18.03 5.01
N ILE A 263 7.39 -18.75 6.07
CA ILE A 263 8.17 -19.99 5.99
C ILE A 263 7.23 -21.13 5.64
N GLN A 264 7.43 -21.75 4.47
CA GLN A 264 6.60 -22.87 3.98
C GLN A 264 7.12 -24.26 4.42
N GLU A 265 8.36 -24.34 4.87
CA GLU A 265 8.97 -25.60 5.29
C GLU A 265 8.36 -26.13 6.59
N ASP A 266 8.01 -27.42 6.63
CA ASP A 266 7.43 -28.07 7.81
C ASP A 266 8.53 -28.59 8.75
N ARG A 267 9.40 -27.69 9.21
CA ARG A 267 10.44 -27.99 10.21
C ARG A 267 9.99 -27.53 11.59
N GLU A 268 10.38 -28.27 12.62
CA GLU A 268 10.18 -27.83 14.00
C GLU A 268 10.98 -26.54 14.26
N LEU A 269 10.27 -25.48 14.63
CA LEU A 269 10.87 -24.18 14.93
C LEU A 269 11.00 -24.02 16.43
N ARG A 270 12.21 -23.76 16.92
CA ARG A 270 12.47 -23.38 18.32
C ARG A 270 13.01 -21.96 18.36
N VAL A 271 12.61 -21.22 19.39
CA VAL A 271 13.10 -19.88 19.63
C VAL A 271 14.00 -19.85 20.87
N ARG A 272 15.07 -19.05 20.75
CA ARG A 272 16.04 -18.86 21.83
C ARG A 272 15.97 -17.44 22.35
N ILE A 273 15.64 -17.31 23.65
CA ILE A 273 15.62 -16.00 24.34
C ILE A 273 17.03 -15.62 24.77
N ASN A 274 17.42 -14.37 24.50
CA ASN A 274 18.59 -13.79 25.13
C ASN A 274 18.15 -13.11 26.43
N SER A 275 18.78 -13.43 27.55
CA SER A 275 18.41 -12.93 28.87
C SER A 275 18.83 -11.48 29.16
N GLN A 276 19.52 -10.82 28.23
CA GLN A 276 19.92 -9.42 28.42
C GLN A 276 18.75 -8.48 28.12
N VAL A 277 18.24 -7.84 29.14
CA VAL A 277 17.20 -6.80 29.03
C VAL A 277 17.89 -5.44 28.98
N PRO A 278 17.67 -4.63 27.92
CA PRO A 278 18.22 -3.28 27.86
C PRO A 278 17.56 -2.40 28.91
N ASP A 279 18.39 -1.66 29.68
CA ASP A 279 17.91 -0.70 30.67
C ASP A 279 18.08 0.73 30.12
N PHE A 280 16.98 1.29 29.62
CA PHE A 280 16.93 2.69 29.19
C PHE A 280 15.53 3.27 29.38
N SER A 281 15.47 4.59 29.52
CA SER A 281 14.21 5.35 29.58
C SER A 281 14.07 6.27 28.38
N VAL A 282 12.85 6.51 27.98
CA VAL A 282 12.51 7.38 26.83
C VAL A 282 12.14 8.77 27.37
N ASN A 283 12.81 9.82 26.87
CA ASN A 283 12.47 11.20 27.16
C ASN A 283 11.21 11.59 26.34
N LEU A 284 10.21 12.17 27.04
CA LEU A 284 8.92 12.52 26.41
C LEU A 284 9.06 13.62 25.34
N ASP A 285 9.85 14.65 25.59
CA ASP A 285 9.94 15.79 24.69
C ASP A 285 10.69 15.41 23.40
N GLU A 286 11.74 14.60 23.54
CA GLU A 286 12.46 14.03 22.41
C GLU A 286 11.58 13.07 21.60
N ALA A 287 10.83 12.20 22.26
CA ALA A 287 9.90 11.28 21.62
C ALA A 287 8.81 12.03 20.83
N LEU A 288 8.25 13.11 21.39
CA LEU A 288 7.29 13.97 20.71
C LEU A 288 7.90 14.64 19.49
N ALA A 289 9.11 15.20 19.59
CA ALA A 289 9.79 15.84 18.48
C ALA A 289 10.03 14.86 17.32
N LEU A 290 10.57 13.67 17.63
CA LEU A 290 10.80 12.60 16.64
C LEU A 290 9.50 12.06 16.06
N ALA A 291 8.43 11.93 16.85
CA ALA A 291 7.14 11.50 16.37
C ALA A 291 6.53 12.52 15.39
N TYR A 292 6.62 13.82 15.65
CA TYR A 292 6.21 14.86 14.71
C TYR A 292 7.02 14.85 13.42
N GLU A 293 8.31 14.61 13.50
CA GLU A 293 9.18 14.56 12.35
C GLU A 293 8.92 13.32 11.50
N ASN A 294 8.71 12.14 12.10
CA ASN A 294 8.74 10.86 11.39
C ASN A 294 7.37 10.23 11.13
N SER A 295 6.30 10.65 11.83
CA SER A 295 4.98 10.06 11.63
C SER A 295 4.38 10.38 10.25
N PRO A 296 3.78 9.41 9.56
CA PRO A 296 2.97 9.64 8.37
C PRO A 296 1.70 10.44 8.67
N ASP A 297 1.13 10.34 9.87
CA ASP A 297 -0.10 11.04 10.27
C ASP A 297 0.02 12.55 10.13
N ILE A 298 1.17 13.12 10.46
CA ILE A 298 1.44 14.55 10.32
C ILE A 298 1.39 14.97 8.84
N GLN A 299 1.91 14.14 7.95
CA GLN A 299 1.83 14.41 6.50
C GLN A 299 0.40 14.19 5.97
N ALA A 300 -0.31 13.19 6.48
CA ALA A 300 -1.72 12.94 6.18
C ALA A 300 -2.60 14.14 6.58
N MET A 301 -2.41 14.69 7.77
CA MET A 301 -3.10 15.89 8.24
C MET A 301 -2.84 17.09 7.33
N LYS A 302 -1.58 17.30 6.93
CA LYS A 302 -1.20 18.38 6.01
C LYS A 302 -1.84 18.17 4.63
N ARG A 303 -1.81 16.95 4.10
CA ARG A 303 -2.45 16.61 2.82
C ARG A 303 -3.96 16.86 2.86
N ARG A 304 -4.66 16.39 3.88
CA ARG A 304 -6.11 16.58 4.04
C ARG A 304 -6.51 18.05 4.06
N LYS A 305 -5.74 18.92 4.74
CA LYS A 305 -5.96 20.38 4.71
C LYS A 305 -5.84 20.92 3.29
N LEU A 306 -4.77 20.59 2.57
CA LEU A 306 -4.54 21.03 1.19
C LEU A 306 -5.63 20.53 0.23
N GLU A 307 -6.06 19.27 0.36
CA GLU A 307 -7.14 18.69 -0.46
C GLU A 307 -8.48 19.37 -0.20
N SER A 308 -8.79 19.71 1.05
CA SER A 308 -10.01 20.44 1.41
C SER A 308 -10.01 21.87 0.86
N GLU A 309 -8.88 22.57 0.91
CA GLU A 309 -8.71 23.90 0.29
C GLU A 309 -8.86 23.83 -1.24
N SER A 310 -8.26 22.80 -1.86
CA SER A 310 -8.38 22.52 -3.28
C SER A 310 -9.84 22.28 -3.71
N ALA A 311 -10.60 21.53 -2.91
CA ALA A 311 -12.01 21.29 -3.15
C ALA A 311 -12.85 22.59 -3.11
N VAL A 312 -12.56 23.50 -2.17
CA VAL A 312 -13.19 24.83 -2.12
C VAL A 312 -12.82 25.65 -3.35
N ALA A 313 -11.55 25.65 -3.78
CA ALA A 313 -11.13 26.37 -4.98
C ALA A 313 -11.84 25.81 -6.24
N ARG A 314 -11.97 24.49 -6.35
CA ARG A 314 -12.68 23.82 -7.43
C ARG A 314 -14.18 24.19 -7.44
N ALA A 315 -14.83 24.15 -6.27
CA ALA A 315 -16.22 24.54 -6.15
C ALA A 315 -16.47 25.99 -6.56
N ARG A 316 -15.57 26.93 -6.18
CA ARG A 316 -15.66 28.33 -6.59
C ARG A 316 -15.50 28.50 -8.09
N ALA A 317 -14.51 27.85 -8.70
CA ALA A 317 -14.29 27.92 -10.15
C ALA A 317 -15.48 27.35 -10.94
N ASN A 318 -16.09 26.27 -10.44
CA ASN A 318 -17.25 25.65 -11.11
C ASN A 318 -18.55 26.46 -10.96
N ALA A 319 -18.69 27.26 -9.90
CA ALA A 319 -19.89 28.06 -9.62
C ALA A 319 -19.87 29.44 -10.31
N GLY A 320 -18.74 29.88 -10.86
CA GLY A 320 -18.54 31.18 -11.43
C GLY A 320 -18.61 31.25 -12.95
N LEU A 321 -18.17 32.38 -13.47
CA LEU A 321 -17.92 32.60 -14.90
C LEU A 321 -16.90 31.58 -15.39
N LYS A 322 -17.18 30.94 -16.54
CA LYS A 322 -16.24 30.10 -17.28
C LYS A 322 -15.88 30.82 -18.57
N ALA A 323 -14.62 30.92 -18.86
CA ALA A 323 -14.15 31.41 -20.13
C ALA A 323 -12.93 30.61 -20.56
N ASP A 324 -13.00 30.06 -21.77
CA ASP A 324 -11.96 29.21 -22.34
C ASP A 324 -11.45 29.84 -23.64
N ILE A 325 -10.14 30.04 -23.69
CA ILE A 325 -9.44 30.47 -24.91
C ILE A 325 -8.87 29.23 -25.60
N TYR A 326 -9.09 29.16 -26.89
CA TYR A 326 -8.46 28.20 -27.77
C TYR A 326 -7.88 28.92 -29.00
N LEU A 327 -6.56 28.84 -29.14
CA LEU A 327 -5.82 29.44 -30.25
C LEU A 327 -5.15 28.30 -31.03
N ARG A 328 -5.23 28.38 -32.36
CA ARG A 328 -4.56 27.48 -33.29
C ARG A 328 -4.09 28.22 -34.52
N PHE A 329 -2.80 28.13 -34.81
CA PHE A 329 -2.17 28.79 -35.95
C PHE A 329 -1.28 27.78 -36.67
N GLY A 330 -1.29 27.81 -37.99
CA GLY A 330 -0.46 26.90 -38.75
C GLY A 330 -0.72 26.95 -40.25
N LEU A 331 -0.33 25.91 -40.91
CA LEU A 331 -0.38 25.78 -42.35
C LEU A 331 -1.21 24.55 -42.74
N THR A 332 -2.00 24.63 -43.81
CA THR A 332 -2.80 23.52 -44.32
C THR A 332 -2.84 23.56 -45.84
N GLN A 333 -3.07 22.41 -46.50
CA GLN A 333 -3.34 22.29 -47.89
C GLN A 333 -4.13 21.03 -48.20
N THR A 334 -4.86 21.09 -49.30
CA THR A 334 -5.60 19.92 -49.85
C THR A 334 -5.15 19.64 -51.27
N ALA A 335 -5.00 18.35 -51.64
CA ALA A 335 -4.65 17.93 -52.96
C ALA A 335 -5.13 16.49 -53.22
N GLU A 336 -5.19 16.07 -54.52
CA GLU A 336 -5.48 14.69 -54.86
C GLU A 336 -4.34 13.74 -54.47
N LYS A 337 -3.07 14.20 -54.55
CA LYS A 337 -1.88 13.41 -54.18
C LYS A 337 -1.23 13.93 -52.94
N LEU A 338 -0.78 13.03 -52.04
CA LEU A 338 -0.14 13.39 -50.79
C LEU A 338 1.07 14.33 -50.97
N PRO A 339 2.01 14.16 -51.94
CA PRO A 339 3.14 15.10 -52.05
C PRO A 339 2.71 16.53 -52.44
N ASP A 340 1.60 16.68 -53.17
CA ASP A 340 1.13 17.97 -53.58
C ASP A 340 0.39 18.73 -52.46
N ALA A 341 -0.18 17.98 -51.52
CA ALA A 341 -0.77 18.55 -50.30
C ALA A 341 0.28 19.16 -49.33
N TYR A 342 1.57 18.98 -49.59
CA TYR A 342 2.66 19.69 -48.86
C TYR A 342 3.23 20.87 -49.61
N ARG A 343 2.63 21.24 -50.76
CA ARG A 343 3.07 22.42 -51.56
C ARG A 343 2.04 23.51 -51.51
N ASN A 344 2.49 24.76 -51.69
CA ASN A 344 1.62 25.94 -51.71
C ASN A 344 0.67 26.03 -50.53
N LEU A 345 1.25 25.85 -49.35
CA LEU A 345 0.52 25.82 -48.07
C LEU A 345 -0.22 27.14 -47.83
N LEU A 346 -1.43 27.02 -47.31
CA LEU A 346 -2.28 28.15 -46.93
C LEU A 346 -2.22 28.38 -45.42
N ASP A 347 -2.28 29.61 -45.00
CA ASP A 347 -2.38 29.98 -43.61
C ASP A 347 -3.70 29.49 -43.01
N GLN A 348 -3.62 28.87 -41.86
CA GLN A 348 -4.78 28.49 -41.08
C GLN A 348 -4.72 29.13 -39.72
N GLN A 349 -5.78 29.84 -39.38
CA GLN A 349 -5.91 30.54 -38.09
C GLN A 349 -7.27 30.20 -37.49
N TYR A 350 -7.27 29.80 -36.24
CA TYR A 350 -8.47 29.58 -35.48
C TYR A 350 -8.33 30.18 -34.09
N VAL A 351 -9.20 31.11 -33.76
CA VAL A 351 -9.27 31.79 -32.48
C VAL A 351 -10.68 31.61 -31.94
N SER A 352 -10.80 31.02 -30.79
CA SER A 352 -12.10 30.83 -30.13
C SER A 352 -12.02 31.31 -28.68
N LEU A 353 -12.99 32.11 -28.28
CA LEU A 353 -13.25 32.50 -26.90
C LEU A 353 -14.65 32.03 -26.54
N SER A 354 -14.74 31.00 -25.74
CA SER A 354 -16.00 30.49 -25.19
C SER A 354 -16.26 31.11 -23.82
N ILE A 355 -17.45 31.70 -23.64
CA ILE A 355 -17.86 32.28 -22.38
C ILE A 355 -19.17 31.62 -21.95
N ALA A 356 -19.21 31.11 -20.71
CA ALA A 356 -20.41 30.52 -20.12
C ALA A 356 -20.62 31.08 -18.70
N LEU A 357 -21.74 31.76 -18.52
CA LEU A 357 -22.17 32.33 -17.25
C LEU A 357 -23.49 31.71 -16.85
N PRO A 358 -23.61 31.02 -15.70
CA PRO A 358 -24.89 30.57 -15.18
C PRO A 358 -25.73 31.77 -14.72
N ILE A 359 -26.76 32.14 -15.49
CA ILE A 359 -27.61 33.29 -15.17
C ILE A 359 -28.60 32.93 -14.06
N LEU A 360 -29.20 31.75 -14.13
CA LEU A 360 -30.16 31.27 -13.15
C LEU A 360 -29.91 29.79 -12.87
N ASP A 361 -29.39 29.49 -11.68
CA ASP A 361 -29.07 28.12 -11.23
C ASP A 361 -29.77 27.76 -9.90
N TRP A 362 -30.72 28.58 -9.47
CA TRP A 362 -31.48 28.42 -8.23
C TRP A 362 -30.59 28.30 -6.99
N GLY A 363 -29.40 28.87 -7.05
CA GLY A 363 -28.42 28.83 -5.95
C GLY A 363 -27.56 27.57 -5.90
N ARG A 364 -27.60 26.71 -6.92
CA ARG A 364 -26.83 25.49 -7.01
C ARG A 364 -25.31 25.75 -6.85
N GLY A 365 -24.76 26.70 -7.58
CA GLY A 365 -23.34 27.05 -7.48
C GLY A 365 -22.95 27.58 -6.10
N LYS A 366 -23.78 28.50 -5.54
CA LYS A 366 -23.58 28.99 -4.16
C LYS A 366 -23.68 27.86 -3.14
N GLY A 367 -24.64 26.93 -3.32
CA GLY A 367 -24.81 25.74 -2.48
C GLY A 367 -23.56 24.86 -2.49
N GLN A 368 -23.02 24.54 -3.66
CA GLN A 368 -21.78 23.76 -3.80
C GLN A 368 -20.59 24.39 -3.08
N VAL A 369 -20.42 25.71 -3.19
CA VAL A 369 -19.35 26.42 -2.48
C VAL A 369 -19.55 26.37 -0.97
N ARG A 370 -20.78 26.51 -0.47
CA ARG A 370 -21.09 26.38 0.97
C ARG A 370 -20.78 24.98 1.48
N VAL A 371 -21.22 23.95 0.77
CA VAL A 371 -20.90 22.55 1.09
C VAL A 371 -19.39 22.34 1.15
N ALA A 372 -18.65 22.79 0.14
CA ALA A 372 -17.19 22.65 0.11
C ALA A 372 -16.50 23.38 1.29
N ARG A 373 -17.00 24.56 1.68
CA ARG A 373 -16.50 25.30 2.85
C ARG A 373 -16.79 24.55 4.15
N SER A 374 -18.04 24.09 4.33
CA SER A 374 -18.39 23.31 5.52
C SER A 374 -17.58 22.04 5.65
N ASN A 375 -17.32 21.34 4.53
CA ASN A 375 -16.44 20.16 4.52
C ASN A 375 -14.98 20.52 4.85
N ARG A 376 -14.47 21.67 4.38
CA ARG A 376 -13.15 22.15 4.77
C ARG A 376 -13.07 22.41 6.28
N ASP A 377 -14.07 23.10 6.83
CA ASP A 377 -14.12 23.44 8.25
C ASP A 377 -14.24 22.17 9.11
N LEU A 378 -15.03 21.17 8.66
CA LEU A 378 -15.07 19.84 9.25
C LEU A 378 -13.68 19.17 9.25
N VAL A 379 -12.97 19.17 8.11
CA VAL A 379 -11.63 18.60 8.01
C VAL A 379 -10.65 19.32 8.95
N TYR A 380 -10.75 20.64 9.08
CA TYR A 380 -9.90 21.41 9.99
C TYR A 380 -10.13 21.01 11.44
N THR A 381 -11.38 20.91 11.87
CA THR A 381 -11.72 20.44 13.23
C THR A 381 -11.23 19.02 13.47
N GLN A 382 -11.41 18.11 12.51
CA GLN A 382 -10.90 16.75 12.61
C GLN A 382 -9.36 16.69 12.70
N VAL A 383 -8.66 17.52 11.94
CA VAL A 383 -7.19 17.58 11.98
C VAL A 383 -6.70 18.12 13.34
N GLU A 384 -7.37 19.11 13.91
CA GLU A 384 -7.06 19.62 15.25
C GLU A 384 -7.24 18.54 16.32
N GLN A 385 -8.38 17.81 16.26
CA GLN A 385 -8.62 16.68 17.16
C GLN A 385 -7.57 15.58 16.96
N ASN A 386 -7.33 15.15 15.72
CA ASN A 386 -6.34 14.12 15.43
C ASN A 386 -4.93 14.50 15.91
N ARG A 387 -4.59 15.78 15.85
CA ARG A 387 -3.32 16.27 16.40
C ARG A 387 -3.24 16.12 17.91
N THR A 388 -4.32 16.48 18.61
CA THR A 388 -4.42 16.32 20.06
C THR A 388 -4.34 14.85 20.46
N ASP A 389 -5.08 14.00 19.76
CA ASP A 389 -5.09 12.55 20.00
C ASP A 389 -3.71 11.91 19.74
N PHE A 390 -3.02 12.37 18.71
CA PHE A 390 -1.66 11.95 18.38
C PHE A 390 -0.69 12.27 19.54
N GLU A 391 -0.71 13.52 20.03
CA GLU A 391 0.13 13.92 21.17
C GLU A 391 -0.17 13.10 22.43
N LEU A 392 -1.45 12.91 22.73
CA LEU A 392 -1.90 12.11 23.88
C LEU A 392 -1.44 10.65 23.76
N ASN A 393 -1.54 10.09 22.56
CA ASN A 393 -1.12 8.71 22.30
C ASN A 393 0.40 8.54 22.48
N VAL A 394 1.21 9.45 21.95
CA VAL A 394 2.68 9.42 22.17
C VAL A 394 3.01 9.52 23.66
N ARG A 395 2.38 10.46 24.40
CA ARG A 395 2.57 10.58 25.85
C ARG A 395 2.22 9.30 26.60
N LYS A 396 1.10 8.66 26.22
CA LYS A 396 0.65 7.39 26.80
C LYS A 396 1.67 6.28 26.56
N LEU A 397 2.15 6.14 25.31
CA LEU A 397 3.11 5.11 24.93
C LEU A 397 4.45 5.27 25.67
N VAL A 398 4.99 6.49 25.74
CA VAL A 398 6.22 6.77 26.48
C VAL A 398 6.07 6.43 27.96
N LYS A 399 4.95 6.83 28.58
CA LYS A 399 4.67 6.50 29.98
C LYS A 399 4.55 4.99 30.20
N GLN A 400 3.85 4.29 29.31
CA GLN A 400 3.73 2.83 29.38
C GLN A 400 5.08 2.14 29.22
N PHE A 401 5.92 2.61 28.29
CA PHE A 401 7.25 2.05 28.08
C PHE A 401 8.14 2.19 29.32
N ASN A 402 8.23 3.39 29.89
CA ASN A 402 9.06 3.63 31.07
C ASN A 402 8.57 2.84 32.29
N LEU A 403 7.28 2.53 32.41
CA LEU A 403 6.75 1.64 33.44
C LEU A 403 7.12 0.16 33.23
N GLN A 404 7.35 -0.28 31.98
CA GLN A 404 7.74 -1.67 31.69
C GLN A 404 9.12 -2.01 32.28
N THR A 405 10.08 -1.09 32.26
CA THR A 405 11.39 -1.28 32.87
C THR A 405 11.24 -1.62 34.35
N GLN A 406 10.37 -0.90 35.08
CA GLN A 406 10.12 -1.20 36.52
C GLN A 406 9.46 -2.57 36.70
N ARG A 407 8.53 -2.96 35.81
CA ARG A 407 7.88 -4.28 35.84
C ARG A 407 8.87 -5.42 35.64
N VAL A 408 9.84 -5.26 34.75
CA VAL A 408 10.91 -6.26 34.50
C VAL A 408 11.76 -6.42 35.75
N HIS A 409 12.17 -5.32 36.43
CA HIS A 409 12.92 -5.40 37.66
C HIS A 409 12.13 -6.11 38.79
N ILE A 410 10.84 -5.82 38.93
CA ILE A 410 9.98 -6.48 39.91
C ILE A 410 9.87 -7.97 39.60
N ALA A 411 9.67 -8.34 38.31
CA ALA A 411 9.57 -9.75 37.88
C ALA A 411 10.85 -10.54 38.18
N ALA A 412 12.02 -9.96 37.87
CA ALA A 412 13.32 -10.56 38.18
C ALA A 412 13.52 -10.80 39.66
N ARG A 413 13.16 -9.80 40.50
CA ARG A 413 13.26 -9.93 41.95
C ARG A 413 12.26 -10.96 42.53
N THR A 414 11.07 -11.07 41.92
CA THR A 414 10.07 -12.08 42.28
C THR A 414 10.58 -13.49 42.01
N ASP A 415 11.21 -13.69 40.84
CA ASP A 415 11.81 -14.99 40.47
C ASP A 415 12.93 -15.37 41.42
N GLU A 416 13.89 -14.47 41.75
CA GLU A 416 14.95 -14.71 42.71
C GLU A 416 14.38 -15.08 44.09
N THR A 417 13.32 -14.41 44.53
CA THR A 417 12.66 -14.67 45.78
C THR A 417 11.98 -16.04 45.80
N ALA A 418 11.34 -16.42 44.69
CA ALA A 418 10.70 -17.73 44.53
C ALA A 418 11.73 -18.88 44.53
N GLN A 419 12.86 -18.70 43.86
CA GLN A 419 13.98 -19.65 43.88
C GLN A 419 14.51 -19.88 45.28
N ARG A 420 14.82 -18.79 46.02
CA ARG A 420 15.28 -18.88 47.42
C ARG A 420 14.25 -19.57 48.32
N ARG A 421 12.95 -19.28 48.16
CA ARG A 421 11.89 -19.96 48.90
C ARG A 421 11.89 -21.46 48.66
N ASN A 422 12.10 -21.90 47.40
CA ASN A 422 12.16 -23.31 47.05
C ASN A 422 13.40 -24.01 47.64
N GLU A 423 14.54 -23.29 47.74
CA GLU A 423 15.76 -23.82 48.37
C GLU A 423 15.63 -23.99 49.87
N VAL A 424 14.89 -23.08 50.54
CA VAL A 424 14.70 -23.07 51.98
C VAL A 424 13.52 -23.97 52.41
N ALA A 425 12.64 -24.39 51.52
CA ALA A 425 11.54 -25.29 51.85
C ALA A 425 12.09 -26.63 52.35
N PRO A 426 11.66 -27.12 53.49
CA PRO A 426 12.13 -28.43 54.03
C PRO A 426 11.83 -29.51 53.01
N LYS A 427 12.85 -30.34 52.73
CA LYS A 427 12.76 -31.52 51.84
C LYS A 427 11.88 -32.60 52.42
#